data_77f632f8cb1d4fd697c08573e9da3169
#
_entry.id   77f632f8cb1d4fd697c08573e9da3169
#
_cell.length_a   1.000
_cell.length_b   1.000
_cell.length_c   1.000
_cell.angle_alpha   90.00
_cell.angle_beta   90.00
_cell.angle_gamma   90.00
#
_symmetry.space_group_name_H-M   'P 1'
#
loop_
_entity.id
_entity.type
_entity.pdbx_description
1 polymer ?
#
loop_
_entity_poly.entity_id
_entity_poly.type
_entity_poly.pdbx_seq_one_letter_code
_entity_poly.pdbx_strand_id
1 'polypeptide(L)'
;MKKFIKLMAVVICVFAFTACSEASFTNLEDGTYRAEYKNFDVYGWKDYIEVTVEDGEISELVFDAVNMEDGSLKSEDENYKSEMEPIVGTYPAKYNADLINQFLESGKISAVDVVAGATQSTGSFKTLLTNIVPNIKEGNTEIVLVDDFVAEK
;
A
#
# COMPACT_ATOMS: atom_id res chain seq x y z
N MET A 1 -12.83 4.92 70.45
CA MET A 1 -13.57 5.09 69.21
C MET A 1 -12.59 4.92 68.03
N LYS A 2 -12.60 3.75 67.41
CA LYS A 2 -11.68 3.41 66.32
C LYS A 2 -12.38 3.73 65.00
N LYS A 3 -11.89 4.76 64.30
CA LYS A 3 -12.39 5.14 62.97
C LYS A 3 -11.73 4.23 61.93
N PHE A 4 -12.50 3.34 61.34
CA PHE A 4 -12.09 2.54 60.18
C PHE A 4 -12.15 3.41 58.90
N ILE A 5 -11.00 3.77 58.39
CA ILE A 5 -10.88 4.39 57.06
C ILE A 5 -10.92 3.26 56.03
N LYS A 6 -12.05 3.16 55.29
CA LYS A 6 -12.15 2.26 54.16
C LYS A 6 -11.40 2.88 52.99
N LEU A 7 -10.24 2.28 52.66
CA LEU A 7 -9.46 2.59 51.46
C LEU A 7 -10.17 1.97 50.25
N MET A 8 -10.84 2.82 49.47
CA MET A 8 -11.51 2.43 48.25
C MET A 8 -10.46 2.47 47.13
N ALA A 9 -9.93 1.31 46.74
CA ALA A 9 -9.05 1.16 45.61
C ALA A 9 -9.82 1.36 44.30
N VAL A 10 -9.67 2.51 43.68
CA VAL A 10 -10.17 2.76 42.32
C VAL A 10 -9.20 2.08 41.35
N VAL A 11 -9.64 0.95 40.81
CA VAL A 11 -8.92 0.30 39.70
C VAL A 11 -9.23 1.07 38.43
N ILE A 12 -8.32 1.93 38.04
CA ILE A 12 -8.38 2.60 36.73
C ILE A 12 -7.94 1.57 35.69
N CYS A 13 -8.90 0.92 35.00
CA CYS A 13 -8.63 0.16 33.80
C CYS A 13 -8.20 1.14 32.69
N VAL A 14 -6.88 1.26 32.51
CA VAL A 14 -6.33 1.92 31.34
C VAL A 14 -6.57 1.00 30.16
N PHE A 15 -7.65 1.24 29.41
CA PHE A 15 -7.81 0.67 28.08
C PHE A 15 -6.75 1.31 27.19
N ALA A 16 -5.65 0.59 26.97
CA ALA A 16 -4.72 0.90 25.90
C ALA A 16 -5.49 0.69 24.58
N PHE A 17 -6.08 1.77 24.04
CA PHE A 17 -6.44 1.80 22.65
C PHE A 17 -5.15 1.69 21.85
N THR A 18 -4.84 0.48 21.36
CA THR A 18 -3.92 0.33 20.24
C THR A 18 -4.61 0.96 19.04
N ALA A 19 -4.47 2.27 18.91
CA ALA A 19 -4.76 2.93 17.65
C ALA A 19 -3.84 2.26 16.62
N CYS A 20 -4.41 1.52 15.67
CA CYS A 20 -3.71 1.21 14.44
C CYS A 20 -3.35 2.58 13.84
N SER A 21 -2.10 2.99 14.01
CA SER A 21 -1.63 4.24 13.42
C SER A 21 -1.56 3.97 11.92
N GLU A 22 -2.45 4.61 11.18
CA GLU A 22 -2.40 4.64 9.73
C GLU A 22 -1.02 5.16 9.30
N ALA A 23 -0.46 4.57 8.26
CA ALA A 23 0.81 5.02 7.69
C ALA A 23 0.65 6.50 7.26
N SER A 24 1.45 7.37 7.89
CA SER A 24 1.39 8.81 7.64
C SER A 24 2.46 9.21 6.63
N PHE A 25 2.06 9.90 5.58
CA PHE A 25 2.93 10.47 4.54
C PHE A 25 3.33 11.91 4.87
N THR A 26 3.87 12.11 6.07
CA THR A 26 4.43 13.38 6.55
C THR A 26 5.88 13.20 6.96
N ASN A 27 6.69 14.25 6.83
CA ASN A 27 8.14 14.22 7.07
C ASN A 27 8.82 13.15 6.20
N LEU A 28 8.64 13.30 4.89
CA LEU A 28 9.24 12.43 3.89
C LEU A 28 10.63 12.96 3.54
N GLU A 29 11.59 12.05 3.37
CA GLU A 29 12.93 12.38 2.89
C GLU A 29 12.97 12.31 1.36
N ASP A 30 13.67 13.25 0.73
CA ASP A 30 13.79 13.29 -0.73
C ASP A 30 14.51 12.05 -1.27
N GLY A 31 14.02 11.53 -2.38
CA GLY A 31 14.59 10.33 -3.01
C GLY A 31 13.56 9.54 -3.80
N THR A 32 14.02 8.48 -4.46
CA THR A 32 13.16 7.50 -5.12
C THR A 32 13.23 6.19 -4.37
N TYR A 33 12.08 5.68 -3.97
CA TYR A 33 11.91 4.51 -3.12
C TYR A 33 11.07 3.47 -3.84
N ARG A 34 11.44 2.18 -3.67
CA ARG A 34 10.75 1.08 -4.31
C ARG A 34 10.40 -0.02 -3.32
N ALA A 35 9.18 -0.52 -3.40
CA ALA A 35 8.77 -1.77 -2.78
C ALA A 35 8.23 -2.72 -3.85
N GLU A 36 8.52 -4.01 -3.71
CA GLU A 36 8.03 -5.04 -4.63
C GLU A 36 7.81 -6.36 -3.90
N TYR A 37 6.98 -7.22 -4.45
CA TYR A 37 6.87 -8.58 -3.93
C TYR A 37 8.14 -9.38 -4.18
N LYS A 38 8.42 -10.36 -3.29
CA LYS A 38 9.58 -11.24 -3.42
C LYS A 38 9.47 -12.18 -4.62
N ASN A 39 8.26 -12.66 -4.89
CA ASN A 39 8.01 -13.68 -5.90
C ASN A 39 7.09 -13.15 -7.00
N PHE A 40 7.17 -13.79 -8.15
CA PHE A 40 6.16 -13.65 -9.19
C PHE A 40 4.92 -14.45 -8.83
N ASP A 41 3.75 -13.97 -9.23
CA ASP A 41 2.50 -14.70 -9.07
C ASP A 41 2.41 -15.91 -10.04
N VAL A 42 1.32 -16.67 -9.93
CA VAL A 42 1.11 -17.87 -10.76
C VAL A 42 0.94 -17.57 -12.26
N TYR A 43 0.76 -16.31 -12.60
CA TYR A 43 0.63 -15.82 -13.99
C TYR A 43 1.92 -15.18 -14.51
N GLY A 44 2.99 -15.17 -13.69
CA GLY A 44 4.29 -14.62 -14.06
C GLY A 44 4.39 -13.09 -13.88
N TRP A 45 3.54 -12.47 -13.06
CA TRP A 45 3.59 -11.04 -12.75
C TRP A 45 4.10 -10.78 -11.34
N LYS A 46 4.84 -9.70 -11.17
CA LYS A 46 5.32 -9.23 -9.86
C LYS A 46 4.99 -7.75 -9.70
N ASP A 47 4.07 -7.46 -8.78
CA ASP A 47 3.65 -6.09 -8.48
C ASP A 47 4.76 -5.33 -7.77
N TYR A 48 4.90 -4.06 -8.10
CA TYR A 48 5.79 -3.11 -7.44
C TYR A 48 5.14 -1.73 -7.31
N ILE A 49 5.66 -0.97 -6.37
CA ILE A 49 5.36 0.46 -6.22
C ILE A 49 6.67 1.25 -6.18
N GLU A 50 6.69 2.41 -6.80
CA GLU A 50 7.80 3.35 -6.74
C GLU A 50 7.27 4.74 -6.37
N VAL A 51 7.91 5.37 -5.39
CA VAL A 51 7.54 6.69 -4.87
C VAL A 51 8.74 7.60 -4.99
N THR A 52 8.59 8.69 -5.71
CA THR A 52 9.59 9.76 -5.76
C THR A 52 9.12 10.91 -4.87
N VAL A 53 10.01 11.35 -3.98
CA VAL A 53 9.80 12.49 -3.07
C VAL A 53 10.74 13.60 -3.44
N GLU A 54 10.21 14.81 -3.59
CA GLU A 54 10.94 16.04 -3.84
C GLU A 54 10.39 17.14 -2.92
N ASP A 55 11.26 17.87 -2.29
CA ASP A 55 10.90 18.95 -1.32
C ASP A 55 9.97 18.44 -0.20
N GLY A 56 10.13 17.18 0.22
CA GLY A 56 9.32 16.55 1.28
C GLY A 56 7.91 16.14 0.88
N GLU A 57 7.56 16.23 -0.41
CA GLU A 57 6.26 15.86 -0.97
C GLU A 57 6.41 14.76 -2.04
N ILE A 58 5.37 13.94 -2.22
CA ILE A 58 5.37 12.94 -3.30
C ILE A 58 5.22 13.66 -4.63
N SER A 59 6.28 13.63 -5.46
CA SER A 59 6.29 14.21 -6.82
C SER A 59 5.85 13.20 -7.88
N GLU A 60 6.10 11.90 -7.65
CA GLU A 60 5.70 10.82 -8.56
C GLU A 60 5.34 9.56 -7.78
N LEU A 61 4.33 8.86 -8.26
CA LEU A 61 3.90 7.55 -7.74
C LEU A 61 3.58 6.63 -8.90
N VAL A 62 4.30 5.51 -8.95
CA VAL A 62 4.10 4.44 -9.95
C VAL A 62 3.64 3.18 -9.23
N PHE A 63 2.63 2.52 -9.76
CA PHE A 63 2.21 1.18 -9.37
C PHE A 63 1.98 0.36 -10.64
N ASP A 64 2.66 -0.78 -10.75
CA ASP A 64 2.54 -1.67 -11.91
C ASP A 64 3.00 -3.08 -11.55
N ALA A 65 3.05 -3.97 -12.53
CA ALA A 65 3.64 -5.29 -12.42
C ALA A 65 4.60 -5.56 -13.58
N VAL A 66 5.70 -6.26 -13.30
CA VAL A 66 6.66 -6.70 -14.31
C VAL A 66 6.45 -8.17 -14.65
N ASN A 67 6.61 -8.50 -15.93
CA ASN A 67 6.57 -9.87 -16.42
C ASN A 67 7.88 -10.59 -16.15
N MET A 68 7.81 -11.87 -15.73
CA MET A 68 8.98 -12.69 -15.39
C MET A 68 9.84 -13.09 -16.60
N GLU A 69 9.26 -13.13 -17.81
CA GLU A 69 9.92 -13.63 -19.01
C GLU A 69 10.73 -12.55 -19.71
N ASP A 70 10.14 -11.35 -19.85
CA ASP A 70 10.72 -10.27 -20.66
C ASP A 70 10.83 -8.93 -19.95
N GLY A 71 10.30 -8.82 -18.71
CA GLY A 71 10.33 -7.58 -17.93
C GLY A 71 9.35 -6.51 -18.42
N SER A 72 8.44 -6.85 -19.35
CA SER A 72 7.41 -5.92 -19.83
C SER A 72 6.45 -5.52 -18.69
N LEU A 73 5.82 -4.35 -18.83
CA LEU A 73 4.86 -3.85 -17.86
C LEU A 73 3.45 -4.38 -18.15
N LYS A 74 2.76 -4.78 -17.09
CA LYS A 74 1.38 -5.27 -17.19
C LYS A 74 0.41 -4.22 -17.71
N SER A 75 0.66 -2.95 -17.38
CA SER A 75 -0.13 -1.83 -17.86
C SER A 75 -0.02 -1.61 -19.38
N GLU A 76 1.08 -2.08 -19.99
CA GLU A 76 1.36 -1.97 -21.44
C GLU A 76 0.94 -3.22 -22.22
N ASP A 77 0.46 -4.28 -21.55
CA ASP A 77 0.02 -5.51 -22.19
C ASP A 77 -1.38 -5.37 -22.83
N GLU A 78 -1.39 -5.13 -24.14
CA GLU A 78 -2.62 -4.97 -24.91
C GLU A 78 -3.44 -6.28 -25.00
N ASN A 79 -2.81 -7.45 -24.89
CA ASN A 79 -3.52 -8.73 -24.85
C ASN A 79 -4.28 -8.86 -23.53
N TYR A 80 -3.59 -8.59 -22.41
CA TYR A 80 -4.21 -8.60 -21.09
C TYR A 80 -5.39 -7.64 -21.02
N LYS A 81 -5.23 -6.43 -21.54
CA LYS A 81 -6.32 -5.43 -21.65
C LYS A 81 -7.48 -5.96 -22.45
N SER A 82 -7.24 -6.49 -23.66
CA SER A 82 -8.30 -6.96 -24.55
C SER A 82 -9.10 -8.13 -24.00
N GLU A 83 -8.50 -8.94 -23.15
CA GLU A 83 -9.15 -10.06 -22.47
C GLU A 83 -9.91 -9.60 -21.21
N MET A 84 -9.35 -8.68 -20.44
CA MET A 84 -9.91 -8.26 -19.16
C MET A 84 -11.03 -7.23 -19.28
N GLU A 85 -10.85 -6.19 -20.09
CA GLU A 85 -11.76 -5.03 -20.18
C GLU A 85 -13.20 -5.41 -20.52
N PRO A 86 -13.48 -6.32 -21.49
CA PRO A 86 -14.85 -6.73 -21.81
C PRO A 86 -15.56 -7.47 -20.70
N ILE A 87 -14.80 -8.11 -19.78
CA ILE A 87 -15.35 -8.95 -18.71
C ILE A 87 -15.63 -8.15 -17.45
N VAL A 88 -14.70 -7.27 -17.05
CA VAL A 88 -14.76 -6.59 -15.74
C VAL A 88 -14.80 -5.06 -15.84
N GLY A 89 -14.73 -4.49 -17.05
CA GLY A 89 -14.84 -3.04 -17.29
C GLY A 89 -13.61 -2.21 -16.89
N THR A 90 -12.51 -2.88 -16.52
CA THR A 90 -11.22 -2.25 -16.19
C THR A 90 -10.06 -3.07 -16.75
N TYR A 91 -8.85 -2.52 -16.70
CA TYR A 91 -7.61 -3.14 -17.15
C TYR A 91 -6.41 -2.50 -16.43
N PRO A 92 -5.19 -3.09 -16.48
CA PRO A 92 -4.07 -2.67 -15.64
C PRO A 92 -3.78 -1.18 -15.65
N ALA A 93 -3.58 -0.55 -16.81
CA ALA A 93 -3.29 0.87 -16.87
C ALA A 93 -4.39 1.74 -16.24
N LYS A 94 -5.66 1.33 -16.39
CA LYS A 94 -6.80 2.07 -15.85
C LYS A 94 -6.89 1.95 -14.35
N TYR A 95 -6.89 0.72 -13.81
CA TYR A 95 -7.02 0.56 -12.35
C TYR A 95 -5.78 1.05 -11.59
N ASN A 96 -4.58 0.98 -12.18
CA ASN A 96 -3.39 1.57 -11.59
C ASN A 96 -3.56 3.09 -11.43
N ALA A 97 -4.01 3.78 -12.48
CA ALA A 97 -4.28 5.21 -12.42
C ALA A 97 -5.38 5.55 -11.40
N ASP A 98 -6.46 4.77 -11.34
CA ASP A 98 -7.56 4.97 -10.40
C ASP A 98 -7.07 4.85 -8.93
N LEU A 99 -6.24 3.84 -8.61
CA LEU A 99 -5.68 3.64 -7.26
C LEU A 99 -4.73 4.77 -6.86
N ILE A 100 -3.84 5.16 -7.78
CA ILE A 100 -2.89 6.25 -7.56
C ILE A 100 -3.64 7.57 -7.30
N ASN A 101 -4.63 7.90 -8.12
CA ASN A 101 -5.41 9.13 -7.98
C ASN A 101 -6.15 9.18 -6.65
N GLN A 102 -6.84 8.11 -6.25
CA GLN A 102 -7.53 8.03 -4.96
C GLN A 102 -6.59 8.29 -3.78
N PHE A 103 -5.38 7.71 -3.84
CA PHE A 103 -4.39 7.93 -2.80
C PHE A 103 -3.85 9.37 -2.81
N LEU A 104 -3.48 9.92 -3.95
CA LEU A 104 -2.94 11.28 -4.05
C LEU A 104 -3.97 12.34 -3.65
N GLU A 105 -5.26 12.13 -3.93
CA GLU A 105 -6.34 13.04 -3.52
C GLU A 105 -6.59 13.02 -2.02
N SER A 106 -6.47 11.86 -1.37
CA SER A 106 -6.80 11.71 0.05
C SER A 106 -5.58 11.81 0.99
N GLY A 107 -4.38 11.46 0.50
CA GLY A 107 -3.17 11.29 1.29
C GLY A 107 -3.24 10.12 2.28
N LYS A 108 -4.23 9.21 2.13
CA LYS A 108 -4.49 8.13 3.09
C LYS A 108 -4.70 6.80 2.38
N ILE A 109 -3.96 5.77 2.82
CA ILE A 109 -4.12 4.41 2.29
C ILE A 109 -5.51 3.84 2.60
N SER A 110 -6.06 4.15 3.79
CA SER A 110 -7.40 3.68 4.20
C SER A 110 -8.53 4.25 3.33
N ALA A 111 -8.32 5.41 2.71
CA ALA A 111 -9.31 6.06 1.86
C ALA A 111 -9.30 5.54 0.40
N VAL A 112 -8.36 4.67 0.05
CA VAL A 112 -8.35 4.03 -1.27
C VAL A 112 -9.41 2.93 -1.30
N ASP A 113 -10.45 3.12 -2.09
CA ASP A 113 -11.51 2.13 -2.28
C ASP A 113 -11.09 1.03 -3.25
N VAL A 114 -11.75 -0.12 -3.14
CA VAL A 114 -11.52 -1.24 -4.05
C VAL A 114 -12.01 -0.88 -5.45
N VAL A 115 -11.11 -0.98 -6.44
CA VAL A 115 -11.51 -0.86 -7.84
C VAL A 115 -12.20 -2.16 -8.28
N ALA A 116 -13.44 -2.05 -8.76
CA ALA A 116 -14.21 -3.20 -9.25
C ALA A 116 -13.44 -3.91 -10.38
N GLY A 117 -13.30 -5.23 -10.27
CA GLY A 117 -12.49 -6.04 -11.19
C GLY A 117 -10.99 -6.05 -10.91
N ALA A 118 -10.49 -5.27 -9.93
CA ALA A 118 -9.07 -5.18 -9.56
C ALA A 118 -8.84 -5.34 -8.04
N THR A 119 -9.58 -6.23 -7.39
CA THR A 119 -9.53 -6.42 -5.94
C THR A 119 -8.13 -6.82 -5.44
N GLN A 120 -7.46 -7.75 -6.13
CA GLN A 120 -6.11 -8.17 -5.78
C GLN A 120 -5.11 -7.01 -5.95
N SER A 121 -5.16 -6.31 -7.08
CA SER A 121 -4.29 -5.16 -7.35
C SER A 121 -4.51 -4.03 -6.35
N THR A 122 -5.77 -3.80 -5.90
CA THR A 122 -6.05 -2.86 -4.81
C THR A 122 -5.38 -3.30 -3.50
N GLY A 123 -5.43 -4.58 -3.17
CA GLY A 123 -4.74 -5.15 -2.01
C GLY A 123 -3.22 -5.00 -2.11
N SER A 124 -2.65 -5.34 -3.26
CA SER A 124 -1.21 -5.19 -3.54
C SER A 124 -0.76 -3.74 -3.40
N PHE A 125 -1.48 -2.80 -4.01
CA PHE A 125 -1.22 -1.35 -3.90
C PHE A 125 -1.13 -0.89 -2.45
N LYS A 126 -2.14 -1.21 -1.64
CA LYS A 126 -2.17 -0.84 -0.22
C LYS A 126 -1.04 -1.48 0.58
N THR A 127 -0.77 -2.76 0.33
CA THR A 127 0.28 -3.50 1.03
C THR A 127 1.66 -2.94 0.72
N LEU A 128 2.00 -2.76 -0.55
CA LEU A 128 3.29 -2.23 -0.98
C LEU A 128 3.48 -0.79 -0.48
N LEU A 129 2.44 0.05 -0.60
CA LEU A 129 2.48 1.43 -0.13
C LEU A 129 2.64 1.53 1.39
N THR A 130 2.05 0.63 2.16
CA THR A 130 2.24 0.57 3.62
C THR A 130 3.67 0.19 3.99
N ASN A 131 4.25 -0.79 3.30
CA ASN A 131 5.57 -1.32 3.62
C ASN A 131 6.73 -0.39 3.23
N ILE A 132 6.52 0.52 2.26
CA ILE A 132 7.57 1.46 1.83
C ILE A 132 7.71 2.68 2.73
N VAL A 133 6.68 3.04 3.52
CA VAL A 133 6.65 4.26 4.34
C VAL A 133 7.84 4.40 5.30
N PRO A 134 8.27 3.35 6.03
CA PRO A 134 9.45 3.47 6.90
C PRO A 134 10.70 3.91 6.13
N ASN A 135 10.97 3.30 4.97
CA ASN A 135 12.12 3.63 4.13
C ASN A 135 12.08 5.09 3.66
N ILE A 136 10.90 5.59 3.24
CA ILE A 136 10.73 6.99 2.82
C ILE A 136 11.04 7.95 3.98
N LYS A 137 10.62 7.63 5.19
CA LYS A 137 10.86 8.49 6.37
C LYS A 137 12.29 8.48 6.87
N GLU A 138 13.01 7.40 6.60
CA GLU A 138 14.40 7.21 7.00
C GLU A 138 15.41 7.62 5.90
N GLY A 139 14.91 7.95 4.70
CA GLY A 139 15.76 8.22 3.54
C GLY A 139 16.50 6.96 3.05
N ASN A 140 15.99 5.78 3.38
CA ASN A 140 16.58 4.51 2.96
C ASN A 140 16.06 4.09 1.59
N THR A 141 16.90 4.18 0.56
CA THR A 141 16.55 3.86 -0.84
C THR A 141 16.74 2.38 -1.21
N GLU A 142 17.05 1.51 -0.23
CA GLU A 142 17.08 0.07 -0.49
C GLU A 142 15.68 -0.44 -0.86
N ILE A 143 15.62 -1.38 -1.81
CA ILE A 143 14.34 -1.97 -2.25
C ILE A 143 13.71 -2.75 -1.09
N VAL A 144 12.46 -2.43 -0.78
CA VAL A 144 11.67 -3.16 0.22
C VAL A 144 11.08 -4.41 -0.44
N LEU A 145 11.53 -5.57 0.00
CA LEU A 145 10.98 -6.85 -0.45
C LEU A 145 9.85 -7.29 0.48
N VAL A 146 8.64 -7.36 -0.07
CA VAL A 146 7.40 -7.70 0.65
C VAL A 146 7.03 -9.16 0.40
N ASP A 147 6.54 -9.85 1.42
CA ASP A 147 5.99 -11.18 1.26
C ASP A 147 4.70 -11.12 0.42
N ASP A 148 4.41 -12.19 -0.33
CA ASP A 148 3.31 -12.22 -1.27
C ASP A 148 1.98 -11.85 -0.61
N PHE A 149 1.17 -11.08 -1.33
CA PHE A 149 -0.18 -10.76 -0.89
C PHE A 149 -1.03 -12.04 -0.86
N VAL A 150 -1.43 -12.44 0.33
CA VAL A 150 -2.39 -13.53 0.53
C VAL A 150 -3.77 -12.89 0.70
N ALA A 151 -4.59 -12.93 -0.34
CA ALA A 151 -5.99 -12.53 -0.19
C ALA A 151 -6.66 -13.43 0.86
N GLU A 152 -7.16 -12.87 1.94
CA GLU A 152 -7.98 -13.62 2.90
C GLU A 152 -9.21 -14.17 2.16
N LYS A 153 -9.49 -15.47 2.37
CA LYS A 153 -10.62 -16.20 1.73
C LYS A 153 -11.91 -15.88 2.45
#